data_6412c3752d905023fb166364fd0a21d2
#
_entry.id   6412c3752d905023fb166364fd0a21d2
#
_cell.length_a   1.000
_cell.length_b   1.000
_cell.length_c   1.000
_cell.angle_alpha   90.00
_cell.angle_beta   90.00
_cell.angle_gamma   90.00
#
_symmetry.space_group_name_H-M   'P 1'
#
loop_
_entity.id
_entity.type
_entity.pdbx_description
1 polymer ?
#
loop_
_entity_poly.entity_id
_entity_poly.type
_entity_poly.pdbx_seq_one_letter_code
_entity_poly.pdbx_strand_id
1 'polypeptide(L)'
;MRLKLVPENTSINFLKFYRLAFILSSLLVAGSIGLFAIIGLNLGIDFKGGILIEARHNTGPANISSLRGDLESLGLGDISLQGFGTETDILIRIQRQDGDEKAQIAAIQLVGVTLGSDYDIRRTEFVGPTVGAELAEKGILAVVCALLAIMVYIWFRFEWQFSIAAILALTHDV
;
A
#
# COMPACT_ATOMS: atom_id res chain seq x y z
N MET A 1 10.68 -46.46 -12.84
CA MET A 1 10.71 -45.51 -13.99
C MET A 1 10.82 -44.11 -13.44
N ARG A 2 11.92 -43.39 -13.69
CA ARG A 2 12.02 -41.97 -13.36
C ARG A 2 11.40 -41.17 -14.50
N LEU A 3 10.37 -40.39 -14.24
CA LEU A 3 9.79 -39.46 -15.19
C LEU A 3 10.85 -38.37 -15.51
N LYS A 4 11.41 -38.44 -16.73
CA LYS A 4 12.28 -37.38 -17.26
C LYS A 4 11.38 -36.27 -17.82
N LEU A 5 11.10 -35.25 -16.99
CA LEU A 5 10.25 -34.10 -17.36
C LEU A 5 10.94 -33.11 -18.30
N VAL A 6 12.28 -33.16 -18.40
CA VAL A 6 13.06 -32.28 -19.27
C VAL A 6 13.82 -33.15 -20.28
N PRO A 7 13.72 -32.87 -21.60
CA PRO A 7 14.50 -33.55 -22.63
C PRO A 7 16.01 -33.30 -22.43
N GLU A 8 16.85 -34.31 -22.68
CA GLU A 8 18.30 -34.22 -22.51
C GLU A 8 18.97 -33.23 -23.50
N ASN A 9 18.34 -32.95 -24.63
CA ASN A 9 18.79 -32.00 -25.64
C ASN A 9 17.73 -30.94 -25.88
N THR A 10 17.76 -29.86 -25.13
CA THR A 10 16.91 -28.67 -25.36
C THR A 10 17.75 -27.56 -26.00
N SER A 11 17.39 -27.14 -27.22
CA SER A 11 17.98 -25.99 -27.92
C SER A 11 17.00 -24.83 -27.99
N ILE A 12 16.52 -24.39 -26.83
CA ILE A 12 15.58 -23.25 -26.76
C ILE A 12 16.39 -21.97 -26.85
N ASN A 13 16.14 -21.18 -27.88
CA ASN A 13 16.76 -19.84 -28.00
C ASN A 13 15.95 -18.80 -27.19
N PHE A 14 16.27 -18.70 -25.91
CA PHE A 14 15.60 -17.75 -24.99
C PHE A 14 15.79 -16.28 -25.40
N LEU A 15 16.87 -15.97 -26.11
CA LEU A 15 17.21 -14.61 -26.51
C LEU A 15 16.57 -14.19 -27.84
N LYS A 16 15.81 -15.06 -28.50
CA LYS A 16 15.20 -14.72 -29.79
C LYS A 16 14.32 -13.44 -29.74
N PHE A 17 13.64 -13.23 -28.63
CA PHE A 17 12.68 -12.13 -28.45
C PHE A 17 13.20 -11.02 -27.51
N TYR A 18 14.53 -10.99 -27.22
CA TYR A 18 15.07 -10.04 -26.25
C TYR A 18 14.74 -8.56 -26.57
N ARG A 19 14.76 -8.19 -27.86
CA ARG A 19 14.44 -6.81 -28.29
C ARG A 19 12.98 -6.45 -28.01
N LEU A 20 12.06 -7.36 -28.30
CA LEU A 20 10.65 -7.16 -28.04
C LEU A 20 10.36 -7.08 -26.53
N ALA A 21 10.95 -7.97 -25.74
CA ALA A 21 10.86 -7.96 -24.29
C ALA A 21 11.40 -6.65 -23.71
N PHE A 22 12.56 -6.19 -24.17
CA PHE A 22 13.17 -4.94 -23.72
C PHE A 22 12.29 -3.72 -24.06
N ILE A 23 11.74 -3.64 -25.27
CA ILE A 23 10.84 -2.53 -25.68
C ILE A 23 9.57 -2.54 -24.81
N LEU A 24 8.94 -3.70 -24.65
CA LEU A 24 7.73 -3.82 -23.84
C LEU A 24 7.98 -3.42 -22.39
N SER A 25 9.06 -3.92 -21.79
CA SER A 25 9.46 -3.59 -20.42
C SER A 25 9.75 -2.09 -20.26
N SER A 26 10.50 -1.49 -21.19
CA SER A 26 10.78 -0.05 -21.16
C SER A 26 9.52 0.80 -21.27
N LEU A 27 8.54 0.38 -22.09
CA LEU A 27 7.25 1.07 -22.21
C LEU A 27 6.43 0.96 -20.91
N LEU A 28 6.44 -0.21 -20.26
CA LEU A 28 5.74 -0.40 -18.98
C LEU A 28 6.37 0.45 -17.88
N VAL A 29 7.69 0.47 -17.76
CA VAL A 29 8.41 1.31 -16.79
C VAL A 29 8.15 2.79 -17.04
N ALA A 30 8.25 3.24 -18.29
CA ALA A 30 7.96 4.64 -18.65
C ALA A 30 6.50 5.01 -18.37
N GLY A 31 5.57 4.11 -18.65
CA GLY A 31 4.15 4.27 -18.33
C GLY A 31 3.91 4.36 -16.82
N SER A 32 4.55 3.49 -16.03
CA SER A 32 4.47 3.50 -14.57
C SER A 32 5.01 4.81 -13.97
N ILE A 33 6.16 5.27 -14.43
CA ILE A 33 6.74 6.56 -14.01
C ILE A 33 5.80 7.71 -14.40
N GLY A 34 5.23 7.68 -15.62
CA GLY A 34 4.26 8.68 -16.08
C GLY A 34 3.01 8.72 -15.20
N LEU A 35 2.43 7.57 -14.88
CA LEU A 35 1.28 7.46 -13.98
C LEU A 35 1.61 7.97 -12.58
N PHE A 36 2.77 7.60 -12.05
CA PHE A 36 3.25 8.09 -10.76
C PHE A 36 3.38 9.62 -10.73
N ALA A 37 3.92 10.22 -11.80
CA ALA A 37 4.09 11.67 -11.90
C ALA A 37 2.77 12.45 -12.01
N ILE A 38 1.73 11.84 -12.62
CA ILE A 38 0.43 12.48 -12.85
C ILE A 38 -0.53 12.23 -11.68
N ILE A 39 -0.63 11.00 -11.21
CA ILE A 39 -1.62 10.58 -10.21
C ILE A 39 -1.02 10.58 -8.80
N GLY A 40 0.30 10.35 -8.67
CA GLY A 40 0.99 10.16 -7.39
C GLY A 40 0.71 8.79 -6.76
N LEU A 41 1.13 8.63 -5.49
CA LEU A 41 0.89 7.42 -4.71
C LEU A 41 -0.35 7.61 -3.83
N ASN A 42 -1.23 6.61 -3.82
CA ASN A 42 -2.30 6.53 -2.84
C ASN A 42 -1.75 5.94 -1.53
N LEU A 43 -1.15 6.81 -0.72
CA LEU A 43 -0.57 6.44 0.56
C LEU A 43 -1.67 6.20 1.59
N GLY A 44 -1.48 5.17 2.42
CA GLY A 44 -2.34 4.90 3.56
C GLY A 44 -2.24 5.98 4.65
N ILE A 45 -3.15 5.91 5.63
CA ILE A 45 -3.20 6.86 6.76
C ILE A 45 -1.92 6.87 7.60
N ASP A 46 -1.17 5.77 7.61
CA ASP A 46 0.11 5.67 8.32
C ASP A 46 1.15 6.68 7.80
N PHE A 47 1.03 7.08 6.52
CA PHE A 47 1.93 8.02 5.86
C PHE A 47 1.33 9.42 5.68
N LYS A 48 0.03 9.50 5.37
CA LYS A 48 -0.67 10.79 5.20
C LYS A 48 -1.18 11.38 6.51
N GLY A 49 -1.29 10.55 7.53
CA GLY A 49 -2.08 10.83 8.71
C GLY A 49 -3.57 10.62 8.46
N GLY A 50 -4.33 10.46 9.52
CA GLY A 50 -5.76 10.23 9.46
C GLY A 50 -6.30 9.50 10.66
N ILE A 51 -7.57 9.13 10.58
CA ILE A 51 -8.30 8.43 11.65
C ILE A 51 -8.62 7.02 11.17
N LEU A 52 -8.38 6.04 12.01
CA LEU A 52 -8.76 4.65 11.83
C LEU A 52 -9.76 4.30 12.93
N ILE A 53 -10.93 3.81 12.54
CA ILE A 53 -11.95 3.33 13.46
C ILE A 53 -12.26 1.88 13.12
N GLU A 54 -12.11 1.01 14.10
CA GLU A 54 -12.53 -0.38 14.04
C GLU A 54 -13.87 -0.50 14.76
N ALA A 55 -14.91 -0.93 14.04
CA ALA A 55 -16.26 -1.05 14.58
C ALA A 55 -16.84 -2.43 14.27
N ARG A 56 -17.66 -2.92 15.19
CA ARG A 56 -18.38 -4.20 15.06
C ARG A 56 -19.87 -3.96 15.00
N HIS A 57 -20.54 -4.54 14.01
CA HIS A 57 -21.99 -4.56 13.93
C HIS A 57 -22.57 -5.57 14.93
N ASN A 58 -23.55 -5.14 15.74
CA ASN A 58 -24.05 -5.88 16.90
C ASN A 58 -24.94 -7.07 16.56
N THR A 59 -25.62 -7.05 15.40
CA THR A 59 -26.71 -7.97 15.09
C THR A 59 -26.51 -8.82 13.85
N GLY A 60 -25.35 -8.76 13.18
CA GLY A 60 -25.08 -9.59 11.98
C GLY A 60 -24.04 -8.96 11.05
N PRO A 61 -23.99 -9.39 9.79
CA PRO A 61 -23.03 -8.85 8.81
C PRO A 61 -23.17 -7.36 8.63
N ALA A 62 -22.06 -6.65 8.57
CA ALA A 62 -22.04 -5.19 8.38
C ALA A 62 -22.42 -4.81 6.94
N ASN A 63 -23.36 -3.91 6.76
CA ASN A 63 -23.74 -3.39 5.45
C ASN A 63 -22.83 -2.23 5.05
N ILE A 64 -21.67 -2.57 4.46
CA ILE A 64 -20.66 -1.60 4.05
C ILE A 64 -21.20 -0.61 3.00
N SER A 65 -22.10 -1.06 2.11
CA SER A 65 -22.62 -0.22 1.03
C SER A 65 -23.54 0.90 1.56
N SER A 66 -24.42 0.58 2.47
CA SER A 66 -25.31 1.58 3.13
C SER A 66 -24.47 2.56 3.96
N LEU A 67 -23.61 2.01 4.82
CA LEU A 67 -22.78 2.80 5.73
C LEU A 67 -21.84 3.76 4.98
N ARG A 68 -21.35 3.36 3.80
CA ARG A 68 -20.53 4.23 2.95
C ARG A 68 -21.27 5.51 2.57
N GLY A 69 -22.53 5.39 2.12
CA GLY A 69 -23.34 6.54 1.73
C GLY A 69 -23.59 7.49 2.91
N ASP A 70 -23.89 6.92 4.08
CA ASP A 70 -24.13 7.69 5.30
C ASP A 70 -22.88 8.47 5.73
N LEU A 71 -21.71 7.82 5.73
CA LEU A 71 -20.45 8.43 6.12
C LEU A 71 -19.93 9.46 5.09
N GLU A 72 -20.07 9.19 3.79
CA GLU A 72 -19.70 10.14 2.74
C GLU A 72 -20.49 11.44 2.82
N SER A 73 -21.77 11.37 3.28
CA SER A 73 -22.62 12.54 3.47
C SER A 73 -22.12 13.49 4.57
N LEU A 74 -21.22 13.04 5.45
CA LEU A 74 -20.66 13.86 6.52
C LEU A 74 -19.64 14.89 6.03
N GLY A 75 -19.17 14.79 4.78
CA GLY A 75 -18.21 15.74 4.21
C GLY A 75 -16.81 15.69 4.86
N LEU A 76 -16.42 14.54 5.43
CA LEU A 76 -15.14 14.35 6.11
C LEU A 76 -13.97 14.05 5.16
N GLY A 77 -14.10 14.34 3.86
CA GLY A 77 -13.09 14.07 2.84
C GLY A 77 -13.11 12.61 2.39
N ASP A 78 -11.94 12.05 2.11
CA ASP A 78 -11.82 10.69 1.61
C ASP A 78 -12.07 9.66 2.72
N ILE A 79 -13.07 8.81 2.52
CA ILE A 79 -13.47 7.76 3.47
C ILE A 79 -13.37 6.40 2.79
N SER A 80 -12.65 5.49 3.42
CA SER A 80 -12.52 4.11 2.96
C SER A 80 -13.09 3.15 4.01
N LEU A 81 -14.00 2.26 3.56
CA LEU A 81 -14.59 1.20 4.38
C LEU A 81 -14.19 -0.16 3.81
N GLN A 82 -13.81 -1.05 4.69
CA GLN A 82 -13.51 -2.46 4.32
C GLN A 82 -13.91 -3.39 5.44
N GLY A 83 -14.29 -4.64 5.08
CA GLY A 83 -14.47 -5.72 6.05
C GLY A 83 -13.13 -6.09 6.70
N PHE A 84 -13.13 -6.42 7.96
CA PHE A 84 -11.95 -6.74 8.74
C PHE A 84 -12.18 -7.96 9.63
N GLY A 85 -11.44 -9.03 9.39
CA GLY A 85 -11.51 -10.24 10.20
C GLY A 85 -12.79 -11.04 10.01
N THR A 86 -13.90 -10.63 10.59
CA THR A 86 -15.21 -11.28 10.50
C THR A 86 -16.19 -10.49 9.63
N GLU A 87 -17.32 -11.10 9.24
CA GLU A 87 -18.37 -10.40 8.47
C GLU A 87 -19.05 -9.26 9.25
N THR A 88 -18.88 -9.25 10.57
CA THR A 88 -19.44 -8.21 11.45
C THR A 88 -18.50 -7.04 11.67
N ASP A 89 -17.19 -7.23 11.43
CA ASP A 89 -16.19 -6.22 11.75
C ASP A 89 -15.87 -5.36 10.52
N ILE A 90 -15.79 -4.07 10.70
CA ILE A 90 -15.45 -3.08 9.67
C ILE A 90 -14.32 -2.20 10.13
N LEU A 91 -13.51 -1.83 9.17
CA LEU A 91 -12.44 -0.87 9.33
C LEU A 91 -12.79 0.39 8.52
N ILE A 92 -12.92 1.50 9.22
CA ILE A 92 -13.24 2.82 8.65
C ILE A 92 -11.97 3.65 8.69
N ARG A 93 -11.49 4.10 7.53
CA ARG A 93 -10.40 5.04 7.41
C ARG A 93 -10.93 6.37 6.94
N ILE A 94 -10.56 7.43 7.62
CA ILE A 94 -11.01 8.79 7.33
C ILE A 94 -9.77 9.64 7.12
N GLN A 95 -9.79 10.45 6.06
CA GLN A 95 -8.76 11.42 5.80
C GLN A 95 -8.59 12.34 7.01
N ARG A 96 -7.36 12.77 7.26
CA ARG A 96 -7.07 13.79 8.26
C ARG A 96 -7.90 15.05 7.98
N GLN A 97 -8.55 15.54 9.01
CA GLN A 97 -9.29 16.80 8.94
C GLN A 97 -8.35 18.00 9.04
N ASP A 98 -8.66 19.07 8.32
CA ASP A 98 -7.94 20.33 8.44
C ASP A 98 -8.17 20.94 9.81
N GLY A 99 -7.08 21.31 10.49
CA GLY A 99 -7.12 21.90 11.81
C GLY A 99 -6.31 21.14 12.87
N ASP A 100 -6.64 21.40 14.11
CA ASP A 100 -6.00 20.84 15.29
C ASP A 100 -6.59 19.47 15.71
N GLU A 101 -6.14 18.95 16.84
CA GLU A 101 -6.62 17.71 17.42
C GLU A 101 -8.14 17.72 17.69
N LYS A 102 -8.73 18.90 17.96
CA LYS A 102 -10.17 19.03 18.20
C LYS A 102 -10.98 18.74 16.94
N ALA A 103 -10.48 19.12 15.76
CA ALA A 103 -11.13 18.80 14.50
C ALA A 103 -11.17 17.27 14.27
N GLN A 104 -10.11 16.56 14.63
CA GLN A 104 -10.06 15.11 14.54
C GLN A 104 -11.04 14.44 15.50
N ILE A 105 -11.10 14.93 16.74
CA ILE A 105 -12.06 14.43 17.75
C ILE A 105 -13.50 14.68 17.31
N ALA A 106 -13.80 15.84 16.73
CA ALA A 106 -15.12 16.15 16.19
C ALA A 106 -15.51 15.18 15.06
N ALA A 107 -14.59 14.85 14.16
CA ALA A 107 -14.82 13.87 13.10
C ALA A 107 -15.12 12.47 13.68
N ILE A 108 -14.37 12.03 14.69
CA ILE A 108 -14.62 10.75 15.37
C ILE A 108 -16.00 10.73 16.01
N GLN A 109 -16.40 11.83 16.66
CA GLN A 109 -17.74 11.94 17.26
C GLN A 109 -18.86 11.90 16.23
N LEU A 110 -18.70 12.60 15.09
CA LEU A 110 -19.68 12.56 14.00
C LEU A 110 -19.86 11.14 13.45
N VAL A 111 -18.76 10.44 13.23
CA VAL A 111 -18.80 9.03 12.79
C VAL A 111 -19.46 8.15 13.84
N GLY A 112 -19.14 8.34 15.13
CA GLY A 112 -19.77 7.60 16.22
C GLY A 112 -21.28 7.80 16.28
N VAL A 113 -21.76 9.02 16.07
CA VAL A 113 -23.20 9.33 16.00
C VAL A 113 -23.86 8.65 14.80
N THR A 114 -23.19 8.65 13.64
CA THR A 114 -23.70 8.02 12.40
C THR A 114 -23.74 6.49 12.51
N LEU A 115 -22.77 5.88 13.18
CA LEU A 115 -22.75 4.44 13.47
C LEU A 115 -23.88 4.05 14.44
N GLY A 116 -24.30 4.96 15.31
CA GLY A 116 -25.41 4.75 16.25
C GLY A 116 -25.18 3.60 17.23
N SER A 117 -26.29 3.00 17.69
CA SER A 117 -26.28 1.85 18.60
C SER A 117 -26.04 0.51 17.88
N ASP A 118 -26.07 0.50 16.57
CA ASP A 118 -25.96 -0.72 15.77
C ASP A 118 -24.50 -1.21 15.66
N TYR A 119 -23.56 -0.32 15.93
CA TYR A 119 -22.12 -0.61 15.89
C TYR A 119 -21.47 -0.30 17.24
N ASP A 120 -20.58 -1.21 17.64
CA ASP A 120 -19.69 -1.05 18.79
C ASP A 120 -18.29 -0.65 18.31
N ILE A 121 -17.82 0.55 18.70
CA ILE A 121 -16.48 1.03 18.36
C ILE A 121 -15.47 0.31 19.25
N ARG A 122 -14.65 -0.55 18.65
CA ARG A 122 -13.66 -1.38 19.34
C ARG A 122 -12.34 -0.66 19.54
N ARG A 123 -11.95 0.12 18.53
CA ARG A 123 -10.65 0.80 18.51
C ARG A 123 -10.74 2.07 17.68
N THR A 124 -10.09 3.10 18.15
CA THR A 124 -9.90 4.34 17.41
C THR A 124 -8.42 4.70 17.47
N GLU A 125 -7.81 4.88 16.33
CA GLU A 125 -6.42 5.32 16.19
C GLU A 125 -6.39 6.63 15.41
N PHE A 126 -5.48 7.50 15.81
CA PHE A 126 -5.21 8.74 15.10
C PHE A 126 -3.72 8.83 14.81
N VAL A 127 -3.38 9.02 13.54
CA VAL A 127 -2.01 9.27 13.10
C VAL A 127 -1.87 10.73 12.74
N GLY A 128 -1.08 11.46 13.53
CA GLY A 128 -0.76 12.86 13.25
C GLY A 128 0.14 13.00 12.01
N PRO A 129 0.13 14.19 11.36
CA PRO A 129 0.89 14.43 10.13
C PRO A 129 2.41 14.33 10.33
N THR A 130 2.89 14.72 11.49
CA THR A 130 4.31 14.65 11.84
C THR A 130 4.78 13.19 11.88
N VAL A 131 3.97 12.32 12.51
CA VAL A 131 4.27 10.89 12.61
C VAL A 131 4.23 10.24 11.23
N GLY A 132 3.22 10.56 10.41
CA GLY A 132 3.13 10.05 9.04
C GLY A 132 4.31 10.45 8.17
N ALA A 133 4.71 11.72 8.23
CA ALA A 133 5.87 12.22 7.50
C ALA A 133 7.19 11.56 7.95
N GLU A 134 7.38 11.41 9.26
CA GLU A 134 8.54 10.70 9.80
C GLU A 134 8.60 9.24 9.38
N LEU A 135 7.45 8.53 9.39
CA LEU A 135 7.37 7.15 8.92
C LEU A 135 7.72 7.03 7.44
N ALA A 136 7.23 7.94 6.60
CA ALA A 136 7.56 7.98 5.18
C ALA A 136 9.06 8.20 4.96
N GLU A 137 9.66 9.20 5.63
CA GLU A 137 11.09 9.49 5.55
C GLU A 137 11.94 8.31 6.01
N LYS A 138 11.63 7.74 7.19
CA LYS A 138 12.34 6.58 7.73
C LYS A 138 12.17 5.34 6.86
N GLY A 139 10.98 5.14 6.29
CA GLY A 139 10.70 4.06 5.35
C GLY A 139 11.55 4.14 4.09
N ILE A 140 11.61 5.31 3.46
CA ILE A 140 12.45 5.56 2.28
C ILE A 140 13.92 5.34 2.62
N LEU A 141 14.39 5.90 3.74
CA LEU A 141 15.77 5.74 4.19
C LEU A 141 16.11 4.26 4.40
N ALA A 142 15.22 3.49 5.03
CA ALA A 142 15.42 2.06 5.26
C ALA A 142 15.56 1.28 3.94
N VAL A 143 14.72 1.58 2.94
CA VAL A 143 14.81 0.95 1.60
C VAL A 143 16.14 1.29 0.94
N VAL A 144 16.55 2.56 0.94
CA VAL A 144 17.84 2.99 0.36
C VAL A 144 19.00 2.29 1.06
N CYS A 145 19.01 2.26 2.40
CA CYS A 145 20.05 1.57 3.16
C CYS A 145 20.08 0.06 2.85
N ALA A 146 18.93 -0.59 2.72
CA ALA A 146 18.85 -2.01 2.37
C ALA A 146 19.41 -2.27 0.97
N LEU A 147 19.07 -1.46 -0.03
CA LEU A 147 19.58 -1.56 -1.39
C LEU A 147 21.12 -1.38 -1.42
N LEU A 148 21.64 -0.38 -0.69
CA LEU A 148 23.08 -0.16 -0.57
C LEU A 148 23.78 -1.33 0.11
N ALA A 149 23.21 -1.90 1.18
CA ALA A 149 23.76 -3.06 1.86
C ALA A 149 23.80 -4.29 0.94
N ILE A 150 22.73 -4.54 0.16
CA ILE A 150 22.69 -5.61 -0.84
C ILE A 150 23.75 -5.37 -1.93
N MET A 151 23.86 -4.14 -2.41
CA MET A 151 24.86 -3.76 -3.41
C MET A 151 26.29 -4.06 -2.93
N VAL A 152 26.62 -3.62 -1.72
CA VAL A 152 27.94 -3.85 -1.11
C VAL A 152 28.20 -5.34 -0.88
N TYR A 153 27.20 -6.09 -0.37
CA TYR A 153 27.32 -7.52 -0.15
C TYR A 153 27.61 -8.28 -1.45
N ILE A 154 26.86 -7.99 -2.53
CA ILE A 154 27.08 -8.65 -3.84
C ILE A 154 28.45 -8.27 -4.41
N TRP A 155 28.85 -7.01 -4.26
CA TRP A 155 30.19 -6.57 -4.70
C TRP A 155 31.31 -7.34 -3.99
N PHE A 156 31.24 -7.49 -2.68
CA PHE A 156 32.24 -8.26 -1.92
C PHE A 156 32.23 -9.75 -2.23
N ARG A 157 31.04 -10.32 -2.50
CA ARG A 157 30.88 -11.77 -2.71
C ARG A 157 31.12 -12.20 -4.13
N PHE A 158 30.87 -11.30 -5.07
CA PHE A 158 30.99 -11.51 -6.53
C PHE A 158 31.75 -10.34 -7.14
N GLU A 159 31.53 -10.07 -8.44
CA GLU A 159 32.11 -8.94 -9.13
C GLU A 159 31.16 -7.74 -9.11
N TRP A 160 31.71 -6.52 -9.22
CA TRP A 160 30.94 -5.27 -9.16
C TRP A 160 29.83 -5.15 -10.23
N GLN A 161 30.06 -5.79 -11.40
CA GLN A 161 29.08 -5.80 -12.49
C GLN A 161 27.76 -6.46 -12.07
N PHE A 162 27.86 -7.57 -11.30
CA PHE A 162 26.67 -8.27 -10.77
C PHE A 162 25.93 -7.44 -9.74
N SER A 163 26.64 -6.64 -8.96
CA SER A 163 26.06 -5.72 -7.99
C SER A 163 25.18 -4.67 -8.68
N ILE A 164 25.70 -4.02 -9.71
CA ILE A 164 24.93 -3.02 -10.49
C ILE A 164 23.75 -3.69 -11.19
N ALA A 165 23.95 -4.84 -11.83
CA ALA A 165 22.88 -5.56 -12.52
C ALA A 165 21.73 -5.96 -11.56
N ALA A 166 22.08 -6.41 -10.35
CA ALA A 166 21.09 -6.78 -9.35
C ALA A 166 20.26 -5.57 -8.88
N ILE A 167 20.89 -4.41 -8.63
CA ILE A 167 20.17 -3.20 -8.25
C ILE A 167 19.29 -2.68 -9.38
N LEU A 168 19.76 -2.71 -10.62
CA LEU A 168 18.95 -2.34 -11.79
C LEU A 168 17.74 -3.26 -11.96
N ALA A 169 17.90 -4.58 -11.75
CA ALA A 169 16.81 -5.53 -11.80
C ALA A 169 15.79 -5.25 -10.69
N LEU A 170 16.24 -5.06 -9.44
CA LEU A 170 15.36 -4.71 -8.31
C LEU A 170 14.57 -3.40 -8.56
N THR A 171 15.24 -2.37 -9.09
CA THR A 171 14.59 -1.09 -9.39
C THR A 171 13.59 -1.20 -10.55
N HIS A 172 13.84 -2.13 -11.47
CA HIS A 172 12.93 -2.41 -12.58
C HIS A 172 11.66 -3.16 -12.12
N ASP A 173 11.80 -4.05 -11.14
CA ASP A 173 10.73 -4.94 -10.68
C ASP A 173 9.77 -4.26 -9.66
N VAL A 174 10.19 -3.15 -9.03
CA VAL A 174 9.41 -2.33 -8.08
C VAL A 174 8.74 -1.16 -8.77
#